data_6ddb4facc99c46220e3de529d32a1929
#
_entry.id   6ddb4facc99c46220e3de529d32a1929
#
_cell.length_a   1.000
_cell.length_b   1.000
_cell.length_c   1.000
_cell.angle_alpha   90.00
_cell.angle_beta   90.00
_cell.angle_gamma   90.00
#
_symmetry.space_group_name_H-M   'P 1'
#
loop_
_entity.id
_entity.type
_entity.pdbx_description
1 polymer ?
#
loop_
_entity_poly.entity_id
_entity_poly.type
_entity_poly.pdbx_seq_one_letter_code
_entity_poly.pdbx_strand_id
1 'polypeptide(L)'
;KKRKKQINHPLYGIPILIKDNIDALPMTTTAGSAAFKNNIPNNDSFLVKRLKEKGALILGKVNLSEWAYYFCQNCPLGYSALGGQTLNPYGRKIFETGGSSSGSGVAVAANYSVAAIGSETSGSILSPSGKNSVVGLKPTIGSISRNGIIPISSSLDTAGPMAKNVMDTAILMNALIGFDSNDEYSYNSNPIFYQGLDTVTL
;
A
#
# COMPACT_ATOMS: atom_id res chain seq x y z
N LYS A 1 22.76 -14.25 -23.81
CA LYS A 1 21.77 -13.73 -22.84
C LYS A 1 20.89 -14.89 -22.40
N LYS A 2 21.00 -15.37 -21.13
CA LYS A 2 20.08 -16.38 -20.59
C LYS A 2 18.66 -15.82 -20.62
N ARG A 3 17.72 -16.48 -21.30
CA ARG A 3 16.30 -16.13 -21.24
C ARG A 3 15.88 -16.19 -19.77
N LYS A 4 15.49 -15.04 -19.18
CA LYS A 4 14.85 -15.01 -17.86
C LYS A 4 13.58 -15.84 -17.97
N LYS A 5 13.36 -16.72 -16.99
CA LYS A 5 12.13 -17.52 -16.88
C LYS A 5 10.94 -16.56 -16.96
N GLN A 6 10.06 -16.77 -17.93
CA GLN A 6 8.90 -15.89 -18.11
C GLN A 6 7.97 -16.09 -16.91
N ILE A 7 7.73 -15.02 -16.15
CA ILE A 7 6.80 -15.04 -15.02
C ILE A 7 5.40 -14.91 -15.62
N ASN A 8 4.60 -15.96 -15.46
CA ASN A 8 3.19 -15.94 -15.87
C ASN A 8 2.32 -15.51 -14.66
N HIS A 9 2.18 -14.22 -14.45
CA HIS A 9 1.37 -13.66 -13.37
C HIS A 9 0.68 -12.37 -13.84
N PRO A 10 -0.59 -12.10 -13.45
CA PRO A 10 -1.31 -10.89 -13.86
C PRO A 10 -0.60 -9.57 -13.55
N LEU A 11 0.24 -9.55 -12.52
CA LEU A 11 1.02 -8.35 -12.15
C LEU A 11 2.34 -8.19 -12.92
N TYR A 12 2.69 -9.11 -13.84
CA TYR A 12 3.95 -8.98 -14.58
C TYR A 12 3.99 -7.71 -15.41
N GLY A 13 4.97 -6.84 -15.14
CA GLY A 13 5.14 -5.55 -15.79
C GLY A 13 4.19 -4.45 -15.31
N ILE A 14 3.33 -4.73 -14.34
CA ILE A 14 2.37 -3.76 -13.82
C ILE A 14 3.05 -2.82 -12.81
N PRO A 15 2.96 -1.48 -12.98
CA PRO A 15 3.51 -0.51 -12.05
C PRO A 15 2.64 -0.42 -10.78
N ILE A 16 3.30 -0.51 -9.62
CA ILE A 16 2.68 -0.40 -8.30
C ILE A 16 3.39 0.67 -7.48
N LEU A 17 2.64 1.50 -6.79
CA LEU A 17 3.16 2.50 -5.86
C LEU A 17 3.05 2.01 -4.40
N ILE A 18 4.03 2.39 -3.58
CA ILE A 18 4.18 1.89 -2.22
C ILE A 18 4.13 3.06 -1.23
N LYS A 19 3.28 2.95 -0.21
CA LYS A 19 3.20 3.94 0.89
C LYS A 19 4.57 4.10 1.56
N ASP A 20 4.92 5.32 1.96
CA ASP A 20 6.28 5.63 2.40
C ASP A 20 6.61 5.23 3.85
N ASN A 21 5.83 4.37 4.46
CA ASN A 21 6.18 3.64 5.67
C ASN A 21 6.52 2.15 5.41
N ILE A 22 6.60 1.73 4.15
CA ILE A 22 6.87 0.35 3.73
C ILE A 22 8.22 0.31 3.01
N ASP A 23 9.11 -0.57 3.43
CA ASP A 23 10.45 -0.72 2.90
C ASP A 23 10.45 -1.24 1.45
N ALA A 24 11.14 -0.50 0.57
CA ALA A 24 11.27 -0.84 -0.84
C ALA A 24 12.61 -0.35 -1.41
N LEU A 25 13.60 -1.23 -1.53
CA LEU A 25 14.91 -0.90 -2.08
C LEU A 25 14.84 -0.52 -3.57
N PRO A 26 15.68 0.45 -3.99
CA PRO A 26 16.69 1.20 -3.24
C PRO A 26 16.17 2.53 -2.66
N MET A 27 14.85 2.70 -2.55
CA MET A 27 14.22 3.94 -2.13
C MET A 27 14.24 4.11 -0.61
N THR A 28 14.24 5.36 -0.15
CA THR A 28 14.11 5.69 1.27
C THR A 28 12.73 5.30 1.80
N THR A 29 12.66 4.98 3.10
CA THR A 29 11.41 4.79 3.85
C THR A 29 11.40 5.82 4.97
N THR A 30 10.57 6.84 4.82
CA THR A 30 10.68 8.05 5.65
C THR A 30 9.53 8.28 6.62
N ALA A 31 8.42 7.56 6.45
CA ALA A 31 7.14 7.88 7.13
C ALA A 31 6.72 9.36 6.96
N GLY A 32 7.20 10.03 5.91
CA GLY A 32 7.00 11.45 5.64
C GLY A 32 7.80 12.40 6.51
N SER A 33 8.66 11.88 7.41
CA SER A 33 9.38 12.66 8.40
C SER A 33 10.75 13.12 7.91
N ALA A 34 11.08 14.39 8.16
CA ALA A 34 12.37 14.95 7.86
C ALA A 34 13.52 14.24 8.61
N ALA A 35 13.25 13.67 9.78
CA ALA A 35 14.25 12.90 10.55
C ALA A 35 14.69 11.63 9.80
N PHE A 36 13.82 11.06 8.97
CA PHE A 36 14.07 9.83 8.21
C PHE A 36 14.32 10.06 6.72
N LYS A 37 14.52 11.30 6.28
CA LYS A 37 14.68 11.65 4.85
C LYS A 37 15.75 10.84 4.10
N ASN A 38 16.79 10.39 4.81
CA ASN A 38 17.91 9.63 4.25
C ASN A 38 17.89 8.14 4.67
N ASN A 39 16.82 7.67 5.30
CA ASN A 39 16.70 6.30 5.78
C ASN A 39 16.48 5.33 4.62
N ILE A 40 17.54 4.69 4.16
CA ILE A 40 17.48 3.60 3.18
C ILE A 40 17.41 2.29 3.95
N PRO A 41 16.34 1.48 3.74
CA PRO A 41 16.21 0.20 4.43
C PRO A 41 17.29 -0.80 3.98
N ASN A 42 17.63 -1.77 4.82
CA ASN A 42 18.60 -2.81 4.46
C ASN A 42 18.02 -3.86 3.50
N ASN A 43 16.71 -4.05 3.53
CA ASN A 43 15.99 -5.04 2.73
C ASN A 43 14.65 -4.49 2.23
N ASP A 44 14.11 -5.12 1.20
CA ASP A 44 12.70 -4.96 0.87
C ASP A 44 11.83 -5.53 2.01
N SER A 45 10.69 -4.93 2.26
CA SER A 45 9.64 -5.56 3.06
C SER A 45 9.19 -6.88 2.43
N PHE A 46 8.60 -7.76 3.24
CA PHE A 46 8.09 -9.03 2.75
C PHE A 46 7.14 -8.83 1.55
N LEU A 47 6.18 -7.91 1.67
CA LEU A 47 5.22 -7.66 0.61
C LEU A 47 5.85 -7.11 -0.68
N VAL A 48 6.90 -6.29 -0.59
CA VAL A 48 7.62 -5.78 -1.77
C VAL A 48 8.42 -6.89 -2.45
N LYS A 49 9.04 -7.80 -1.69
CA LYS A 49 9.66 -9.02 -2.24
C LYS A 49 8.64 -9.84 -3.02
N ARG A 50 7.46 -10.08 -2.43
CA ARG A 50 6.36 -10.81 -3.08
C ARG A 50 5.93 -10.17 -4.40
N LEU A 51 5.75 -8.85 -4.43
CA LEU A 51 5.40 -8.12 -5.65
C LEU A 51 6.48 -8.27 -6.73
N LYS A 52 7.76 -8.09 -6.37
CA LYS A 52 8.88 -8.26 -7.30
C LYS A 52 8.99 -9.70 -7.84
N GLU A 53 8.75 -10.71 -7.02
CA GLU A 53 8.69 -12.13 -7.42
C GLU A 53 7.59 -12.42 -8.44
N LYS A 54 6.45 -11.71 -8.34
CA LYS A 54 5.34 -11.76 -9.30
C LYS A 54 5.58 -10.90 -10.55
N GLY A 55 6.73 -10.23 -10.62
CA GLY A 55 7.13 -9.40 -11.76
C GLY A 55 6.50 -8.01 -11.80
N ALA A 56 5.87 -7.56 -10.72
CA ALA A 56 5.39 -6.19 -10.61
C ALA A 56 6.57 -5.19 -10.62
N LEU A 57 6.33 -4.01 -11.16
CA LEU A 57 7.30 -2.92 -11.17
C LEU A 57 7.01 -1.98 -10.00
N ILE A 58 7.93 -1.86 -9.05
CA ILE A 58 7.80 -0.87 -7.98
C ILE A 58 8.16 0.50 -8.57
N LEU A 59 7.12 1.29 -8.86
CA LEU A 59 7.26 2.57 -9.54
C LEU A 59 7.85 3.66 -8.65
N GLY A 60 7.52 3.63 -7.36
CA GLY A 60 7.98 4.65 -6.42
C GLY A 60 7.27 4.57 -5.07
N LYS A 61 7.60 5.55 -4.22
CA LYS A 61 6.95 5.75 -2.91
C LYS A 61 5.92 6.86 -3.03
N VAL A 62 4.86 6.78 -2.22
CA VAL A 62 3.80 7.79 -2.16
C VAL A 62 3.66 8.37 -0.77
N ASN A 63 3.29 9.65 -0.73
CA ASN A 63 3.09 10.40 0.50
C ASN A 63 2.04 9.77 1.41
N LEU A 64 2.09 10.16 2.68
CA LEU A 64 1.17 9.71 3.73
C LEU A 64 0.96 10.84 4.72
N SER A 65 -0.02 10.71 5.62
CA SER A 65 0.00 11.52 6.83
C SER A 65 1.22 11.12 7.66
N GLU A 66 2.06 12.07 8.05
CA GLU A 66 3.34 11.83 8.71
C GLU A 66 3.20 10.83 9.88
N TRP A 67 4.13 9.86 9.96
CA TRP A 67 4.08 8.76 10.93
C TRP A 67 2.76 8.00 10.98
N ALA A 68 2.08 7.88 9.84
CA ALA A 68 0.75 7.27 9.74
C ALA A 68 -0.27 7.93 10.69
N TYR A 69 -0.08 9.24 10.98
CA TYR A 69 -0.90 10.06 11.86
C TYR A 69 -0.74 9.77 13.37
N TYR A 70 0.26 8.97 13.76
CA TYR A 70 0.39 8.51 15.14
C TYR A 70 0.79 9.64 16.12
N PHE A 71 1.73 10.51 15.73
CA PHE A 71 2.28 11.55 16.62
C PHE A 71 1.55 12.90 16.55
N CYS A 72 0.55 13.04 15.72
CA CYS A 72 -0.10 14.32 15.55
C CYS A 72 -1.60 14.28 15.82
N GLN A 73 -2.04 15.04 16.81
CA GLN A 73 -3.44 15.34 17.04
C GLN A 73 -3.81 16.61 16.26
N ASN A 74 -4.88 16.56 15.47
CA ASN A 74 -5.40 17.69 14.67
C ASN A 74 -4.52 18.17 13.50
N CYS A 75 -3.52 17.39 13.05
CA CYS A 75 -2.87 17.68 11.78
C CYS A 75 -3.80 17.39 10.60
N PRO A 76 -3.62 18.09 9.46
CA PRO A 76 -4.36 17.74 8.25
C PRO A 76 -4.01 16.32 7.79
N LEU A 77 -5.02 15.53 7.48
CA LEU A 77 -4.80 14.21 6.85
C LEU A 77 -4.11 14.38 5.50
N GLY A 78 -3.12 13.54 5.22
CA GLY A 78 -2.34 13.62 3.98
C GLY A 78 -1.19 14.63 3.99
N TYR A 79 -0.91 15.25 5.12
CA TYR A 79 0.25 16.13 5.28
C TYR A 79 1.46 15.37 5.84
N SER A 80 2.62 15.69 5.32
CA SER A 80 3.92 15.29 5.89
C SER A 80 4.96 16.38 5.69
N ALA A 81 5.98 16.42 6.56
CA ALA A 81 7.06 17.41 6.47
C ALA A 81 7.87 17.28 5.15
N LEU A 82 8.03 16.05 4.64
CA LEU A 82 8.76 15.83 3.38
C LEU A 82 7.92 16.01 2.13
N GLY A 83 6.68 15.51 2.16
CA GLY A 83 5.82 15.47 0.97
C GLY A 83 4.83 16.64 0.87
N GLY A 84 4.70 17.46 1.92
CA GLY A 84 3.68 18.48 2.00
C GLY A 84 2.27 17.90 2.06
N GLN A 85 1.27 18.70 1.65
CA GLN A 85 -0.13 18.31 1.64
C GLN A 85 -0.49 17.54 0.37
N THR A 86 -0.89 16.29 0.51
CA THR A 86 -1.54 15.53 -0.57
C THR A 86 -2.91 16.12 -0.85
N LEU A 87 -3.24 16.30 -2.11
CA LEU A 87 -4.49 16.95 -2.54
C LEU A 87 -5.41 15.98 -3.25
N ASN A 88 -6.71 16.02 -2.92
CA ASN A 88 -7.73 15.20 -3.56
C ASN A 88 -7.87 15.57 -5.05
N PRO A 89 -7.80 14.61 -6.00
CA PRO A 89 -7.85 14.91 -7.42
C PRO A 89 -9.22 15.41 -7.91
N TYR A 90 -10.29 15.11 -7.19
CA TYR A 90 -11.65 15.52 -7.53
C TYR A 90 -12.01 16.92 -7.03
N GLY A 91 -11.21 17.49 -6.12
CA GLY A 91 -11.44 18.84 -5.60
C GLY A 91 -10.26 19.29 -4.76
N ARG A 92 -9.19 19.78 -5.44
CA ARG A 92 -7.96 20.24 -4.80
C ARG A 92 -8.26 21.35 -3.81
N LYS A 93 -7.84 21.18 -2.55
CA LYS A 93 -8.09 22.11 -1.42
C LYS A 93 -9.58 22.26 -1.02
N ILE A 94 -10.49 21.50 -1.64
CA ILE A 94 -11.92 21.48 -1.31
C ILE A 94 -12.25 20.21 -0.54
N PHE A 95 -11.81 19.07 -1.05
CA PHE A 95 -12.06 17.77 -0.43
C PHE A 95 -10.83 17.24 0.27
N GLU A 96 -11.05 16.59 1.40
CA GLU A 96 -10.01 15.85 2.09
C GLU A 96 -9.57 14.63 1.29
N THR A 97 -8.31 14.23 1.47
CA THR A 97 -7.78 12.99 0.89
C THR A 97 -8.06 11.77 1.74
N GLY A 98 -8.49 11.97 2.99
CA GLY A 98 -8.39 10.93 4.01
C GLY A 98 -6.92 10.61 4.31
N GLY A 99 -6.70 9.64 5.18
CA GLY A 99 -5.35 9.22 5.59
C GLY A 99 -5.42 7.97 6.49
N SER A 100 -4.26 7.43 6.79
CA SER A 100 -2.92 7.96 6.50
C SER A 100 -2.37 7.58 5.12
N SER A 101 -2.94 6.62 4.37
CA SER A 101 -2.51 6.22 3.02
C SER A 101 -3.00 7.17 1.92
N SER A 102 -2.89 8.48 2.16
CA SER A 102 -3.42 9.54 1.29
C SER A 102 -2.83 9.47 -0.12
N GLY A 103 -1.51 9.38 -0.23
CA GLY A 103 -0.82 9.29 -1.51
C GLY A 103 -1.17 8.01 -2.27
N SER A 104 -1.39 6.89 -1.59
CA SER A 104 -1.83 5.64 -2.23
C SER A 104 -3.20 5.81 -2.87
N GLY A 105 -4.18 6.35 -2.14
CA GLY A 105 -5.53 6.60 -2.67
C GLY A 105 -5.54 7.61 -3.81
N VAL A 106 -4.87 8.75 -3.62
CA VAL A 106 -4.78 9.82 -4.63
C VAL A 106 -4.08 9.34 -5.90
N ALA A 107 -2.99 8.60 -5.80
CA ALA A 107 -2.24 8.13 -6.96
C ALA A 107 -3.06 7.19 -7.84
N VAL A 108 -3.83 6.29 -7.24
CA VAL A 108 -4.75 5.40 -7.97
C VAL A 108 -5.90 6.20 -8.59
N ALA A 109 -6.52 7.11 -7.84
CA ALA A 109 -7.60 7.95 -8.32
C ALA A 109 -7.17 8.83 -9.50
N ALA A 110 -5.97 9.40 -9.43
CA ALA A 110 -5.39 10.27 -10.45
C ALA A 110 -4.72 9.53 -11.62
N ASN A 111 -4.77 8.21 -11.68
CA ASN A 111 -4.14 7.36 -12.72
C ASN A 111 -2.60 7.44 -12.78
N TYR A 112 -1.91 7.75 -11.69
CA TYR A 112 -0.45 7.66 -11.64
C TYR A 112 0.04 6.21 -11.59
N SER A 113 -0.80 5.30 -11.10
CA SER A 113 -0.58 3.86 -11.11
C SER A 113 -1.92 3.15 -11.15
N VAL A 114 -1.96 1.93 -11.66
CA VAL A 114 -3.17 1.10 -11.67
C VAL A 114 -3.57 0.66 -10.28
N ALA A 115 -2.59 0.52 -9.38
CA ALA A 115 -2.81 0.14 -8.00
C ALA A 115 -1.69 0.68 -7.09
N ALA A 116 -1.97 0.72 -5.79
CA ALA A 116 -0.99 1.10 -4.77
C ALA A 116 -1.17 0.22 -3.51
N ILE A 117 -0.14 0.20 -2.68
CA ILE A 117 -0.19 -0.43 -1.37
C ILE A 117 -0.30 0.65 -0.30
N GLY A 118 -1.29 0.50 0.57
CA GLY A 118 -1.44 1.25 1.80
C GLY A 118 -1.10 0.44 3.04
N SER A 119 -1.22 1.07 4.20
CA SER A 119 -1.19 0.40 5.50
C SER A 119 -2.27 0.98 6.40
N GLU A 120 -2.81 0.17 7.28
CA GLU A 120 -3.87 0.56 8.20
C GLU A 120 -3.67 -0.04 9.57
N THR A 121 -3.84 0.82 10.58
CA THR A 121 -4.08 0.44 11.97
C THR A 121 -5.56 0.64 12.28
N SER A 122 -6.10 1.83 11.93
CA SER A 122 -7.50 2.20 12.11
C SER A 122 -7.92 3.20 11.04
N GLY A 123 -8.58 2.75 9.99
CA GLY A 123 -9.12 3.57 8.90
C GLY A 123 -8.12 4.02 7.82
N SER A 124 -6.82 3.72 7.96
CA SER A 124 -5.79 4.34 7.11
C SER A 124 -5.67 3.78 5.68
N ILE A 125 -6.42 2.75 5.31
CA ILE A 125 -6.70 2.31 3.94
C ILE A 125 -8.11 2.72 3.56
N LEU A 126 -9.08 2.42 4.42
CA LEU A 126 -10.50 2.60 4.12
C LEU A 126 -10.88 4.07 3.97
N SER A 127 -10.40 4.96 4.85
CA SER A 127 -10.65 6.39 4.77
C SER A 127 -10.14 7.01 3.45
N PRO A 128 -8.85 6.89 3.07
CA PRO A 128 -8.41 7.46 1.79
C PRO A 128 -9.02 6.77 0.58
N SER A 129 -9.40 5.49 0.67
CA SER A 129 -10.12 4.83 -0.42
C SER A 129 -11.50 5.45 -0.66
N GLY A 130 -12.29 5.62 0.39
CA GLY A 130 -13.62 6.24 0.29
C GLY A 130 -13.55 7.71 -0.17
N LYS A 131 -12.57 8.49 0.35
CA LYS A 131 -12.42 9.91 0.00
C LYS A 131 -11.93 10.13 -1.44
N ASN A 132 -11.29 9.14 -2.07
CA ASN A 132 -10.75 9.25 -3.43
C ASN A 132 -11.45 8.32 -4.43
N SER A 133 -12.62 7.76 -4.09
CA SER A 133 -13.43 6.91 -4.97
C SER A 133 -12.63 5.74 -5.57
N VAL A 134 -11.87 5.05 -4.74
CA VAL A 134 -11.13 3.83 -5.08
C VAL A 134 -11.51 2.71 -4.13
N VAL A 135 -11.24 1.48 -4.52
CA VAL A 135 -11.44 0.29 -3.66
C VAL A 135 -10.19 0.05 -2.84
N GLY A 136 -10.35 0.02 -1.53
CA GLY A 136 -9.30 -0.37 -0.59
C GLY A 136 -9.72 -1.58 0.24
N LEU A 137 -8.82 -2.52 0.41
CA LEU A 137 -9.05 -3.69 1.23
C LEU A 137 -8.14 -3.67 2.45
N LYS A 138 -8.74 -3.61 3.64
CA LYS A 138 -8.05 -3.91 4.90
C LYS A 138 -8.23 -5.41 5.17
N PRO A 139 -7.19 -6.23 4.97
CA PRO A 139 -7.30 -7.66 5.20
C PRO A 139 -7.27 -8.01 6.69
N THR A 140 -7.55 -9.27 6.99
CA THR A 140 -7.33 -9.82 8.32
C THR A 140 -5.85 -9.72 8.70
N ILE A 141 -5.58 -9.31 9.93
CA ILE A 141 -4.22 -9.16 10.47
C ILE A 141 -3.47 -10.49 10.34
N GLY A 142 -2.21 -10.42 9.88
CA GLY A 142 -1.36 -11.59 9.68
C GLY A 142 -1.52 -12.29 8.31
N SER A 143 -2.54 -11.95 7.51
CA SER A 143 -2.64 -12.48 6.14
C SER A 143 -1.58 -11.88 5.20
N ILE A 144 -1.14 -10.67 5.46
CA ILE A 144 0.03 -10.01 4.86
C ILE A 144 1.03 -9.74 5.97
N SER A 145 2.27 -10.17 5.79
CA SER A 145 3.35 -9.88 6.75
C SER A 145 3.60 -8.38 6.87
N ARG A 146 3.85 -7.95 8.11
CA ARG A 146 4.20 -6.56 8.47
C ARG A 146 5.71 -6.32 8.52
N ASN A 147 6.51 -7.36 8.23
CA ASN A 147 7.96 -7.25 8.19
C ASN A 147 8.42 -6.22 7.14
N GLY A 148 9.15 -5.20 7.59
CA GLY A 148 9.57 -4.07 6.78
C GLY A 148 8.50 -2.98 6.62
N ILE A 149 7.54 -2.91 7.56
CA ILE A 149 6.59 -1.79 7.69
C ILE A 149 6.85 -1.08 9.02
N ILE A 150 6.97 0.25 9.00
CA ILE A 150 7.10 1.04 10.22
C ILE A 150 5.84 0.85 11.07
N PRO A 151 5.94 0.33 12.30
CA PRO A 151 4.79 -0.10 13.09
C PRO A 151 4.10 1.05 13.83
N ILE A 152 2.82 0.83 14.13
CA ILE A 152 2.04 1.56 15.14
C ILE A 152 1.57 0.60 16.23
N SER A 153 0.87 -0.45 15.85
CA SER A 153 0.26 -1.42 16.77
C SER A 153 0.47 -2.85 16.31
N SER A 154 1.09 -3.66 17.15
CA SER A 154 1.33 -5.07 16.85
C SER A 154 0.04 -5.88 16.62
N SER A 155 -1.05 -5.49 17.24
CA SER A 155 -2.33 -6.21 17.18
C SER A 155 -3.32 -5.66 16.15
N LEU A 156 -3.04 -4.52 15.51
CA LEU A 156 -3.97 -3.86 14.60
C LEU A 156 -3.41 -3.59 13.20
N ASP A 157 -2.09 -3.49 13.07
CA ASP A 157 -1.45 -3.11 11.81
C ASP A 157 -1.60 -4.16 10.73
N THR A 158 -1.88 -3.69 9.52
CA THR A 158 -1.82 -4.49 8.30
C THR A 158 -1.47 -3.61 7.11
N ALA A 159 -0.89 -4.20 6.07
CA ALA A 159 -0.88 -3.60 4.75
C ALA A 159 -2.10 -4.03 3.96
N GLY A 160 -2.42 -3.32 2.89
CA GLY A 160 -3.48 -3.73 2.00
C GLY A 160 -3.46 -3.02 0.65
N PRO A 161 -4.09 -3.66 -0.35
CA PRO A 161 -4.18 -3.15 -1.70
C PRO A 161 -5.21 -2.04 -1.83
N MET A 162 -4.92 -1.09 -2.74
CA MET A 162 -5.84 -0.03 -3.17
C MET A 162 -5.81 0.01 -4.71
N ALA A 163 -6.98 -0.11 -5.34
CA ALA A 163 -7.14 -0.14 -6.79
C ALA A 163 -8.48 0.50 -7.21
N LYS A 164 -8.75 0.61 -8.51
CA LYS A 164 -9.99 1.23 -8.99
C LYS A 164 -11.22 0.32 -8.90
N ASN A 165 -11.03 -0.98 -8.85
CA ASN A 165 -12.11 -1.96 -8.81
C ASN A 165 -11.76 -3.14 -7.90
N VAL A 166 -12.79 -3.94 -7.59
CA VAL A 166 -12.67 -5.09 -6.69
C VAL A 166 -11.77 -6.18 -7.26
N MET A 167 -11.85 -6.42 -8.59
CA MET A 167 -11.05 -7.44 -9.26
C MET A 167 -9.54 -7.17 -9.13
N ASP A 168 -9.11 -5.94 -9.45
CA ASP A 168 -7.71 -5.55 -9.33
C ASP A 168 -7.22 -5.61 -7.88
N THR A 169 -8.09 -5.23 -6.94
CA THR A 169 -7.81 -5.31 -5.50
C THR A 169 -7.59 -6.76 -5.06
N ALA A 170 -8.41 -7.70 -5.55
CA ALA A 170 -8.30 -9.14 -5.24
C ALA A 170 -7.05 -9.77 -5.87
N ILE A 171 -6.73 -9.44 -7.13
CA ILE A 171 -5.51 -9.88 -7.80
C ILE A 171 -4.28 -9.42 -7.01
N LEU A 172 -4.27 -8.15 -6.60
CA LEU A 172 -3.16 -7.59 -5.84
C LEU A 172 -3.06 -8.23 -4.45
N MET A 173 -4.19 -8.45 -3.76
CA MET A 173 -4.22 -9.15 -2.47
C MET A 173 -3.57 -10.53 -2.56
N ASN A 174 -3.91 -11.32 -3.59
CA ASN A 174 -3.32 -12.65 -3.79
C ASN A 174 -1.79 -12.62 -4.02
N ALA A 175 -1.27 -11.52 -4.54
CA ALA A 175 0.17 -11.36 -4.68
C ALA A 175 0.88 -11.04 -3.36
N LEU A 176 0.17 -10.40 -2.42
CA LEU A 176 0.71 -9.93 -1.16
C LEU A 176 0.69 -10.99 -0.05
N ILE A 177 -0.33 -11.83 -0.02
CA ILE A 177 -0.51 -12.85 1.04
C ILE A 177 0.64 -13.87 1.05
N GLY A 178 0.96 -14.36 2.24
CA GLY A 178 1.93 -15.43 2.43
C GLY A 178 2.45 -15.48 3.85
N PHE A 179 2.94 -16.65 4.25
CA PHE A 179 3.56 -16.84 5.54
C PHE A 179 4.97 -16.24 5.58
N ASP A 180 5.26 -15.53 6.65
CA ASP A 180 6.59 -14.98 6.96
C ASP A 180 6.94 -15.27 8.42
N SER A 181 7.98 -16.06 8.65
CA SER A 181 8.45 -16.40 9.99
C SER A 181 9.02 -15.21 10.79
N ASN A 182 9.24 -14.06 10.13
CA ASN A 182 9.72 -12.84 10.79
C ASN A 182 8.57 -11.94 11.29
N ASP A 183 7.32 -12.34 11.07
CA ASP A 183 6.14 -11.68 11.64
C ASP A 183 5.34 -12.69 12.46
N GLU A 184 5.33 -12.55 13.78
CA GLU A 184 4.68 -13.45 14.72
C GLU A 184 3.16 -13.64 14.50
N TYR A 185 2.51 -12.67 13.85
CA TYR A 185 1.08 -12.76 13.50
C TYR A 185 0.85 -13.37 12.12
N SER A 186 1.92 -13.63 11.35
CA SER A 186 1.78 -14.15 9.99
C SER A 186 1.28 -15.60 10.00
N TYR A 187 0.36 -15.90 9.10
CA TYR A 187 -0.17 -17.24 8.88
C TYR A 187 -0.37 -17.53 7.40
N ASN A 188 -0.53 -18.79 7.04
CA ASN A 188 -0.85 -19.19 5.68
C ASN A 188 -2.30 -18.83 5.36
N SER A 189 -2.48 -17.78 4.57
CA SER A 189 -3.78 -17.36 4.08
C SER A 189 -4.16 -18.10 2.80
N ASN A 190 -5.44 -18.45 2.66
CA ASN A 190 -5.96 -18.98 1.42
C ASN A 190 -6.04 -17.87 0.35
N PRO A 191 -5.72 -18.17 -0.91
CA PRO A 191 -5.93 -17.23 -2.01
C PRO A 191 -7.40 -16.84 -2.14
N ILE A 192 -7.65 -15.59 -2.51
CA ILE A 192 -8.98 -15.12 -2.87
C ILE A 192 -9.30 -15.64 -4.27
N PHE A 193 -10.44 -16.29 -4.42
CA PHE A 193 -10.98 -16.63 -5.74
C PHE A 193 -11.61 -15.39 -6.34
N TYR A 194 -10.92 -14.75 -7.28
CA TYR A 194 -11.40 -13.53 -7.94
C TYR A 194 -12.09 -13.79 -9.30
N GLN A 195 -12.03 -15.03 -9.79
CA GLN A 195 -12.74 -15.43 -11.01
C GLN A 195 -14.26 -15.26 -10.77
N GLY A 196 -14.88 -14.43 -11.59
CA GLY A 196 -16.31 -14.15 -11.49
C GLY A 196 -16.71 -13.00 -10.56
N LEU A 197 -15.77 -12.29 -9.91
CA LEU A 197 -16.10 -11.10 -9.12
C LEU A 197 -16.66 -9.95 -9.96
N ASP A 198 -16.37 -9.93 -11.26
CA ASP A 198 -16.89 -9.00 -12.25
C ASP A 198 -18.33 -9.33 -12.69
N THR A 199 -18.80 -10.54 -12.39
CA THR A 199 -20.15 -11.02 -12.76
C THR A 199 -21.13 -11.04 -11.58
N VAL A 200 -20.67 -10.66 -10.37
CA VAL A 200 -21.57 -10.57 -9.21
C VAL A 200 -22.49 -9.37 -9.38
N THR A 201 -23.74 -9.63 -9.70
CA THR A 201 -24.85 -8.65 -9.60
C THR A 201 -25.27 -8.55 -8.14
N LEU A 202 -25.23 -7.32 -7.60
CA LEU A 202 -25.81 -6.99 -6.29
C LEU A 202 -27.33 -7.00 -6.36
#